data_6e04b1fa16a076eba6f5a9fde743f7a4
#
_entry.id   6e04b1fa16a076eba6f5a9fde743f7a4
#
_cell.length_a   1.000
_cell.length_b   1.000
_cell.length_c   1.000
_cell.angle_alpha   90.00
_cell.angle_beta   90.00
_cell.angle_gamma   90.00
#
_symmetry.space_group_name_H-M   'P 1'
#
loop_
_entity.id
_entity.type
_entity.pdbx_description
1 polymer ?
#
loop_
_entity_poly.entity_id
_entity_poly.type
_entity_poly.pdbx_seq_one_letter_code
_entity_poly.pdbx_strand_id
1 'polypeptide(L)'
;MKPYLFAPLTFALLLGGAPAMCAAAAQGSAAFAAAQEKVIYHVTDSANAQMALRNAQNHLGASSDVHIVVVTHGKGIDFLLNDAQDSNGNPYEPLVQTLKAKGVEFRVCNNTLKSRKLDASAVIPEATIVPSGVAEVGRLQAKEGYVYLKP
;
A
#
# COMPACT_ATOMS: atom_id res chain seq x y z
N MET A 1 78.67 -52.79 38.68
CA MET A 1 77.96 -53.03 37.43
C MET A 1 76.52 -53.31 37.80
N LYS A 2 75.63 -52.35 37.56
CA LYS A 2 74.17 -52.45 37.88
C LYS A 2 73.41 -52.58 36.57
N PRO A 3 72.51 -53.53 36.41
CA PRO A 3 71.62 -53.60 35.24
C PRO A 3 70.40 -52.67 35.43
N TYR A 4 70.14 -51.90 34.43
CA TYR A 4 68.94 -51.08 34.38
C TYR A 4 67.75 -51.92 33.93
N LEU A 5 66.69 -51.89 34.73
CA LEU A 5 65.44 -52.54 34.45
C LEU A 5 64.58 -51.52 33.64
N PHE A 6 64.29 -51.87 32.40
CA PHE A 6 63.32 -51.11 31.60
C PHE A 6 61.91 -51.67 31.84
N ALA A 7 61.01 -50.82 32.34
CA ALA A 7 59.58 -51.10 32.40
C ALA A 7 58.92 -50.56 31.15
N PRO A 8 58.05 -51.29 30.47
CA PRO A 8 57.32 -50.73 29.35
C PRO A 8 56.11 -49.94 29.85
N LEU A 9 56.05 -48.68 29.41
CA LEU A 9 54.94 -47.75 29.64
C LEU A 9 53.84 -48.07 28.62
N THR A 10 52.75 -48.69 29.04
CA THR A 10 51.57 -48.94 28.24
C THR A 10 50.77 -47.65 28.14
N PHE A 11 50.77 -47.07 26.95
CA PHE A 11 49.96 -45.87 26.64
C PHE A 11 48.57 -46.33 26.24
N ALA A 12 47.60 -46.16 27.13
CA ALA A 12 46.16 -46.38 26.84
C ALA A 12 45.59 -45.19 26.09
N LEU A 13 45.31 -45.39 24.81
CA LEU A 13 44.66 -44.38 23.95
C LEU A 13 43.14 -44.38 24.22
N LEU A 14 42.68 -43.46 25.04
CA LEU A 14 41.24 -43.18 25.24
C LEU A 14 40.71 -42.38 24.04
N LEU A 15 40.04 -43.06 23.11
CA LEU A 15 39.21 -42.39 22.09
C LEU A 15 37.97 -41.84 22.76
N GLY A 16 38.01 -40.55 23.14
CA GLY A 16 36.86 -39.78 23.54
C GLY A 16 36.08 -39.35 22.29
N GLY A 17 35.03 -40.11 21.95
CA GLY A 17 34.06 -39.69 20.96
C GLY A 17 33.24 -38.48 21.46
N ALA A 18 33.49 -37.32 20.91
CA ALA A 18 32.62 -36.16 21.14
C ALA A 18 31.32 -36.35 20.34
N PRO A 19 30.15 -36.25 20.96
CA PRO A 19 28.90 -36.22 20.20
C PRO A 19 28.86 -34.92 19.41
N ALA A 20 28.84 -35.03 18.08
CA ALA A 20 28.51 -33.91 17.19
C ALA A 20 27.05 -33.49 17.46
N MET A 21 26.85 -32.46 18.27
CA MET A 21 25.58 -31.78 18.37
C MET A 21 25.34 -31.09 17.02
N CYS A 22 24.56 -31.76 16.15
CA CYS A 22 23.88 -31.08 15.06
C CYS A 22 22.92 -30.05 15.68
N ALA A 23 23.39 -28.80 15.81
CA ALA A 23 22.52 -27.66 16.00
C ALA A 23 21.71 -27.51 14.72
N ALA A 24 20.50 -28.09 14.70
CA ALA A 24 19.52 -27.78 13.70
C ALA A 24 19.19 -26.28 13.87
N ALA A 25 19.75 -25.45 12.98
CA ALA A 25 19.33 -24.07 12.84
C ALA A 25 17.85 -24.12 12.46
N ALA A 26 16.98 -23.85 13.43
CA ALA A 26 15.60 -23.57 13.20
C ALA A 26 15.60 -22.26 12.35
N GLN A 27 15.56 -22.42 11.03
CA GLN A 27 15.24 -21.34 10.12
C GLN A 27 13.80 -20.97 10.42
N GLY A 28 13.62 -20.03 11.34
CA GLY A 28 12.35 -19.33 11.51
C GLY A 28 12.02 -18.70 10.18
N SER A 29 11.13 -19.32 9.41
CA SER A 29 10.42 -18.64 8.35
C SER A 29 9.67 -17.49 9.03
N ALA A 30 10.31 -16.30 9.08
CA ALA A 30 9.58 -15.07 9.28
C ALA A 30 8.55 -15.05 8.14
N ALA A 31 7.32 -15.41 8.43
CA ALA A 31 6.21 -15.14 7.56
C ALA A 31 6.25 -13.62 7.36
N PHE A 32 6.74 -13.18 6.19
CA PHE A 32 6.55 -11.83 5.75
C PHE A 32 5.03 -11.66 5.73
N ALA A 33 4.47 -11.01 6.75
CA ALA A 33 3.12 -10.52 6.68
C ALA A 33 3.09 -9.69 5.40
N ALA A 34 2.33 -10.16 4.41
CA ALA A 34 2.22 -9.47 3.14
C ALA A 34 1.80 -8.05 3.46
N ALA A 35 2.67 -7.09 3.14
CA ALA A 35 2.36 -5.69 3.41
C ALA A 35 1.07 -5.37 2.66
N GLN A 36 0.09 -4.78 3.34
CA GLN A 36 -1.16 -4.38 2.72
C GLN A 36 -0.88 -3.57 1.46
N GLU A 37 -1.49 -3.98 0.36
CA GLU A 37 -1.39 -3.24 -0.90
C GLU A 37 -2.03 -1.86 -0.76
N LYS A 38 -1.27 -0.79 -1.05
CA LYS A 38 -1.73 0.60 -0.94
C LYS A 38 -1.53 1.32 -2.26
N VAL A 39 -2.59 1.88 -2.82
CA VAL A 39 -2.57 2.44 -4.17
C VAL A 39 -3.22 3.80 -4.23
N ILE A 40 -2.57 4.73 -4.93
CA ILE A 40 -3.14 6.02 -5.31
C ILE A 40 -3.62 5.95 -6.76
N TYR A 41 -4.88 6.27 -6.99
CA TYR A 41 -5.40 6.63 -8.30
C TYR A 41 -5.40 8.16 -8.42
N HIS A 42 -4.51 8.70 -9.27
CA HIS A 42 -4.36 10.15 -9.43
C HIS A 42 -5.13 10.66 -10.65
N VAL A 43 -6.24 11.35 -10.40
CA VAL A 43 -7.12 11.90 -11.45
C VAL A 43 -6.91 13.40 -11.57
N THR A 44 -6.37 13.83 -12.72
CA THR A 44 -6.09 15.25 -13.03
C THR A 44 -7.08 15.85 -14.02
N ASP A 45 -7.86 14.99 -14.68
CA ASP A 45 -8.93 15.37 -15.61
C ASP A 45 -10.13 14.43 -15.42
N SER A 46 -11.32 15.00 -15.28
CA SER A 46 -12.57 14.25 -15.10
C SER A 46 -12.97 13.42 -16.32
N ALA A 47 -12.41 13.69 -17.49
CA ALA A 47 -12.57 12.81 -18.65
C ALA A 47 -12.09 11.36 -18.38
N ASN A 48 -11.15 11.20 -17.45
CA ASN A 48 -10.65 9.88 -17.01
C ASN A 48 -11.40 9.33 -15.78
N ALA A 49 -12.37 10.05 -15.22
CA ALA A 49 -13.03 9.66 -13.98
C ALA A 49 -13.73 8.31 -14.07
N GLN A 50 -14.51 8.06 -15.14
CA GLN A 50 -15.17 6.77 -15.36
C GLN A 50 -14.17 5.62 -15.41
N MET A 51 -13.04 5.80 -16.10
CA MET A 51 -11.99 4.79 -16.18
C MET A 51 -11.35 4.58 -14.80
N ALA A 52 -11.05 5.65 -14.07
CA ALA A 52 -10.49 5.57 -12.73
C ALA A 52 -11.39 4.79 -11.76
N LEU A 53 -12.68 5.11 -11.72
CA LEU A 53 -13.66 4.47 -10.85
C LEU A 53 -13.84 2.98 -11.20
N ARG A 54 -13.89 2.65 -12.49
CA ARG A 54 -13.96 1.27 -12.97
C ARG A 54 -12.69 0.48 -12.62
N ASN A 55 -11.52 1.10 -12.79
CA ASN A 55 -10.25 0.48 -12.42
C ASN A 55 -10.17 0.22 -10.91
N ALA A 56 -10.60 1.17 -10.08
CA ALA A 56 -10.68 0.98 -8.63
C ALA A 56 -11.63 -0.17 -8.26
N GLN A 57 -12.79 -0.27 -8.92
CA GLN A 57 -13.73 -1.37 -8.71
C GLN A 57 -13.14 -2.72 -9.08
N ASN A 58 -12.47 -2.82 -10.24
CA ASN A 58 -11.81 -4.05 -10.71
C ASN A 58 -10.66 -4.44 -9.78
N HIS A 59 -9.90 -3.45 -9.29
CA HIS A 59 -8.80 -3.67 -8.37
C HIS A 59 -9.29 -4.27 -7.03
N LEU A 60 -10.35 -3.71 -6.45
CA LEU A 60 -11.00 -4.29 -5.26
C LEU A 60 -11.52 -5.70 -5.49
N GLY A 61 -11.92 -6.03 -6.71
CA GLY A 61 -12.35 -7.39 -7.09
C GLY A 61 -11.20 -8.38 -7.18
N ALA A 62 -10.01 -7.90 -7.55
CA ALA A 62 -8.80 -8.72 -7.67
C ALA A 62 -7.99 -8.83 -6.37
N SER A 63 -7.96 -7.75 -5.56
CA SER A 63 -7.23 -7.65 -4.30
C SER A 63 -8.16 -7.11 -3.22
N SER A 64 -8.77 -7.98 -2.44
CA SER A 64 -9.81 -7.61 -1.47
C SER A 64 -9.30 -6.79 -0.28
N ASP A 65 -7.99 -6.80 -0.02
CA ASP A 65 -7.30 -6.11 1.07
C ASP A 65 -6.57 -4.84 0.60
N VAL A 66 -6.68 -4.48 -0.69
CA VAL A 66 -6.05 -3.27 -1.22
C VAL A 66 -6.67 -2.01 -0.60
N HIS A 67 -5.82 -1.08 -0.17
CA HIS A 67 -6.24 0.24 0.28
C HIS A 67 -6.09 1.26 -0.86
N ILE A 68 -7.20 1.76 -1.37
CA ILE A 68 -7.25 2.67 -2.52
C ILE A 68 -7.59 4.08 -2.07
N VAL A 69 -6.74 5.04 -2.47
CA VAL A 69 -6.98 6.48 -2.33
C VAL A 69 -7.04 7.13 -3.71
N VAL A 70 -8.16 7.72 -4.05
CA VAL A 70 -8.33 8.52 -5.27
C VAL A 70 -8.01 9.96 -4.94
N VAL A 71 -6.92 10.51 -5.49
CA VAL A 71 -6.52 11.89 -5.28
C VAL A 71 -6.79 12.71 -6.53
N THR A 72 -7.46 13.85 -6.37
CA THR A 72 -7.88 14.70 -7.49
C THR A 72 -7.38 16.13 -7.37
N HIS A 73 -7.04 16.74 -8.49
CA HIS A 73 -6.79 18.19 -8.62
C HIS A 73 -7.05 18.68 -10.04
N GLY A 74 -7.02 20.00 -10.25
CA GLY A 74 -7.32 20.59 -11.54
C GLY A 74 -8.74 20.26 -12.01
N LYS A 75 -8.90 19.84 -13.25
CA LYS A 75 -10.20 19.38 -13.78
C LYS A 75 -10.62 18.03 -13.18
N GLY A 76 -9.69 17.29 -12.61
CA GLY A 76 -9.99 15.98 -12.01
C GLY A 76 -10.90 16.04 -10.80
N ILE A 77 -11.17 17.22 -10.20
CA ILE A 77 -12.13 17.31 -9.09
C ILE A 77 -13.59 17.27 -9.57
N ASP A 78 -13.86 17.52 -10.84
CA ASP A 78 -15.21 17.82 -11.33
C ASP A 78 -16.21 16.68 -11.09
N PHE A 79 -15.76 15.41 -11.16
CA PHE A 79 -16.63 14.28 -10.89
C PHE A 79 -16.96 14.07 -9.38
N LEU A 80 -16.30 14.82 -8.49
CA LEU A 80 -16.55 14.84 -7.05
C LEU A 80 -17.29 16.10 -6.59
N LEU A 81 -17.79 16.89 -7.53
CA LEU A 81 -18.68 18.00 -7.23
C LEU A 81 -20.14 17.52 -7.23
N ASN A 82 -21.00 18.25 -6.51
CA ASN A 82 -22.44 17.98 -6.48
C ASN A 82 -23.02 17.97 -7.90
N ASP A 83 -23.96 17.07 -8.14
CA ASP A 83 -24.67 16.89 -9.41
C ASP A 83 -23.79 16.60 -10.63
N ALA A 84 -22.52 16.18 -10.40
CA ALA A 84 -21.60 15.86 -11.48
C ALA A 84 -22.06 14.63 -12.28
N GLN A 85 -22.03 14.76 -13.61
CA GLN A 85 -22.44 13.71 -14.54
C GLN A 85 -21.34 13.41 -15.57
N ASP A 86 -21.35 12.18 -16.08
CA ASP A 86 -20.49 11.77 -17.19
C ASP A 86 -21.00 12.33 -18.53
N SER A 87 -20.27 12.04 -19.61
CA SER A 87 -20.64 12.49 -20.96
C SER A 87 -21.99 11.94 -21.47
N ASN A 88 -22.55 10.92 -20.82
CA ASN A 88 -23.83 10.32 -21.14
C ASN A 88 -24.97 10.81 -20.22
N GLY A 89 -24.68 11.73 -19.30
CA GLY A 89 -25.63 12.25 -18.33
C GLY A 89 -25.84 11.34 -17.10
N ASN A 90 -24.99 10.34 -16.88
CA ASN A 90 -25.08 9.49 -15.70
C ASN A 90 -24.37 10.16 -14.52
N PRO A 91 -25.00 10.23 -13.33
CA PRO A 91 -24.36 10.82 -12.17
C PRO A 91 -23.18 9.95 -11.68
N TYR A 92 -22.09 10.59 -11.25
CA TYR A 92 -20.96 9.91 -10.65
C TYR A 92 -21.21 9.46 -9.21
N GLU A 93 -22.04 10.20 -8.48
CA GLU A 93 -22.24 10.04 -7.05
C GLU A 93 -22.59 8.58 -6.62
N PRO A 94 -23.54 7.86 -7.26
CA PRO A 94 -23.87 6.49 -6.84
C PRO A 94 -22.68 5.52 -6.91
N LEU A 95 -21.82 5.67 -7.91
CA LEU A 95 -20.62 4.83 -8.03
C LEU A 95 -19.55 5.22 -7.00
N VAL A 96 -19.39 6.53 -6.74
CA VAL A 96 -18.49 7.03 -5.69
C VAL A 96 -18.95 6.52 -4.32
N GLN A 97 -20.23 6.59 -4.00
CA GLN A 97 -20.81 6.06 -2.76
C GLN A 97 -20.57 4.56 -2.61
N THR A 98 -20.78 3.80 -3.69
CA THR A 98 -20.54 2.35 -3.70
C THR A 98 -19.06 2.03 -3.41
N LEU A 99 -18.13 2.76 -4.02
CA LEU A 99 -16.69 2.57 -3.79
C LEU A 99 -16.28 3.05 -2.39
N LYS A 100 -16.84 4.15 -1.91
CA LYS A 100 -16.64 4.65 -0.53
C LYS A 100 -17.07 3.61 0.51
N ALA A 101 -18.22 2.97 0.31
CA ALA A 101 -18.70 1.90 1.17
C ALA A 101 -17.81 0.66 1.18
N LYS A 102 -17.00 0.47 0.11
CA LYS A 102 -15.98 -0.58 0.01
C LYS A 102 -14.60 -0.15 0.53
N GLY A 103 -14.48 1.03 1.16
CA GLY A 103 -13.24 1.51 1.75
C GLY A 103 -12.36 2.37 0.84
N VAL A 104 -12.80 2.72 -0.38
CA VAL A 104 -12.07 3.67 -1.22
C VAL A 104 -12.18 5.07 -0.63
N GLU A 105 -11.05 5.76 -0.52
CA GLU A 105 -11.01 7.14 -0.10
C GLU A 105 -10.93 8.08 -1.30
N PHE A 106 -11.70 9.19 -1.26
CA PHE A 106 -11.66 10.24 -2.27
C PHE A 106 -11.12 11.53 -1.65
N ARG A 107 -10.11 12.14 -2.27
CA ARG A 107 -9.42 13.34 -1.78
C ARG A 107 -9.42 14.44 -2.83
N VAL A 108 -9.98 15.60 -2.48
CA VAL A 108 -10.12 16.79 -3.36
C VAL A 108 -9.14 17.87 -2.96
N CYS A 109 -8.42 18.42 -3.91
CA CYS A 109 -7.44 19.48 -3.72
C CYS A 109 -8.09 20.83 -3.38
N ASN A 110 -7.86 21.36 -2.18
CA ASN A 110 -8.35 22.67 -1.76
C ASN A 110 -7.76 23.83 -2.59
N ASN A 111 -6.49 23.70 -3.01
CA ASN A 111 -5.89 24.72 -3.89
C ASN A 111 -6.65 24.84 -5.21
N THR A 112 -7.18 23.73 -5.73
CA THR A 112 -8.03 23.75 -6.93
C THR A 112 -9.38 24.42 -6.64
N LEU A 113 -10.02 24.10 -5.51
CA LEU A 113 -11.27 24.76 -5.12
C LEU A 113 -11.07 26.28 -5.04
N LYS A 114 -10.05 26.74 -4.33
CA LYS A 114 -9.71 28.16 -4.18
C LYS A 114 -9.45 28.83 -5.54
N SER A 115 -8.66 28.23 -6.40
CA SER A 115 -8.32 28.79 -7.71
C SER A 115 -9.54 28.92 -8.62
N ARG A 116 -10.52 28.04 -8.45
CA ARG A 116 -11.79 28.04 -9.21
C ARG A 116 -12.91 28.78 -8.48
N LYS A 117 -12.64 29.37 -7.30
CA LYS A 117 -13.63 30.09 -6.49
C LYS A 117 -14.83 29.21 -6.12
N LEU A 118 -14.58 27.92 -5.83
CA LEU A 118 -15.57 26.96 -5.37
C LEU A 118 -15.53 26.86 -3.85
N ASP A 119 -16.70 26.83 -3.22
CA ASP A 119 -16.83 26.57 -1.80
C ASP A 119 -16.65 25.07 -1.48
N ALA A 120 -16.30 24.77 -0.25
CA ALA A 120 -16.18 23.39 0.24
C ALA A 120 -17.51 22.61 0.09
N SER A 121 -18.64 23.30 0.22
CA SER A 121 -19.99 22.71 0.07
C SER A 121 -20.32 22.28 -1.36
N ALA A 122 -19.51 22.67 -2.36
CA ALA A 122 -19.66 22.17 -3.72
C ALA A 122 -19.16 20.72 -3.89
N VAL A 123 -18.41 20.19 -2.91
CA VAL A 123 -17.85 18.83 -2.94
C VAL A 123 -18.82 17.87 -2.28
N ILE A 124 -19.02 16.70 -2.89
CA ILE A 124 -19.88 15.64 -2.34
C ILE A 124 -19.34 15.16 -0.98
N PRO A 125 -20.22 14.70 -0.05
CA PRO A 125 -19.82 14.34 1.32
C PRO A 125 -18.90 13.11 1.40
N GLU A 126 -18.86 12.28 0.37
CA GLU A 126 -17.99 11.10 0.28
C GLU A 126 -16.51 11.47 0.15
N ALA A 127 -16.20 12.69 -0.31
CA ALA A 127 -14.84 13.13 -0.54
C ALA A 127 -14.30 14.02 0.59
N THR A 128 -13.03 13.84 0.92
CA THR A 128 -12.31 14.65 1.91
C THR A 128 -11.48 15.73 1.21
N ILE A 129 -11.58 16.96 1.67
CA ILE A 129 -10.78 18.07 1.13
C ILE A 129 -9.39 18.05 1.79
N VAL A 130 -8.35 17.99 0.95
CA VAL A 130 -6.94 18.07 1.40
C VAL A 130 -6.31 19.40 0.96
N PRO A 131 -5.34 19.95 1.69
CA PRO A 131 -4.74 21.24 1.38
C PRO A 131 -4.21 21.35 -0.07
N SER A 132 -3.55 20.30 -0.55
CA SER A 132 -2.99 20.21 -1.90
C SER A 132 -3.01 18.77 -2.39
N GLY A 133 -3.64 18.50 -3.53
CA GLY A 133 -3.67 17.16 -4.12
C GLY A 133 -2.28 16.65 -4.50
N VAL A 134 -1.42 17.51 -5.06
CA VAL A 134 -0.03 17.15 -5.43
C VAL A 134 0.80 16.81 -4.19
N ALA A 135 0.70 17.61 -3.12
CA ALA A 135 1.41 17.34 -1.87
C ALA A 135 0.89 16.06 -1.22
N GLU A 136 -0.40 15.78 -1.35
CA GLU A 136 -1.03 14.57 -0.82
C GLU A 136 -0.51 13.31 -1.52
N VAL A 137 -0.41 13.32 -2.85
CA VAL A 137 0.22 12.23 -3.63
C VAL A 137 1.65 12.00 -3.15
N GLY A 138 2.46 13.06 -3.04
CA GLY A 138 3.83 12.95 -2.57
C GLY A 138 3.93 12.40 -1.14
N ARG A 139 3.06 12.87 -0.25
CA ARG A 139 3.01 12.42 1.15
C ARG A 139 2.67 10.92 1.26
N LEU A 140 1.63 10.48 0.56
CA LEU A 140 1.21 9.08 0.55
C LEU A 140 2.32 8.15 0.04
N GLN A 141 2.99 8.54 -1.05
CA GLN A 141 4.10 7.76 -1.59
C GLN A 141 5.30 7.73 -0.65
N ALA A 142 5.78 8.91 -0.22
CA ALA A 142 7.03 9.03 0.51
C ALA A 142 6.94 8.56 1.98
N LYS A 143 5.77 8.69 2.62
CA LYS A 143 5.61 8.43 4.05
C LYS A 143 4.79 7.19 4.37
N GLU A 144 3.91 6.77 3.46
CA GLU A 144 2.99 5.66 3.72
C GLU A 144 3.13 4.50 2.74
N GLY A 145 4.04 4.60 1.76
CA GLY A 145 4.40 3.52 0.86
C GLY A 145 3.34 3.19 -0.21
N TYR A 146 2.50 4.17 -0.59
CA TYR A 146 1.52 3.97 -1.65
C TYR A 146 2.18 3.88 -3.03
N VAL A 147 1.70 2.95 -3.84
CA VAL A 147 2.02 2.86 -5.27
C VAL A 147 1.17 3.86 -6.06
N TYR A 148 1.79 4.55 -7.01
CA TYR A 148 1.11 5.54 -7.85
C TYR A 148 0.58 4.92 -9.14
N LEU A 149 -0.71 5.13 -9.42
CA LEU A 149 -1.35 4.79 -10.68
C LEU A 149 -2.03 6.04 -11.28
N LYS A 150 -1.83 6.22 -12.58
CA LYS A 150 -2.53 7.24 -13.36
C LYS A 150 -3.46 6.53 -14.33
N PRO A 151 -4.79 6.62 -14.15
CA PRO A 151 -5.79 6.05 -15.05
C PRO A 151 -5.86 6.81 -16.38
#